data_ab1fccfc6a9eebf7220c26aeeeadeebd
#
_entry.id   ab1fccfc6a9eebf7220c26aeeeadeebd
#
_cell.length_a   1.000
_cell.length_b   1.000
_cell.length_c   1.000
_cell.angle_alpha   90.00
_cell.angle_beta   90.00
_cell.angle_gamma   90.00
#
_symmetry.space_group_name_H-M   'P 1'
#
loop_
_entity.id
_entity.type
_entity.pdbx_description
1 polymer ?
#
loop_
_entity_poly.entity_id
_entity_poly.type
_entity_poly.pdbx_seq_one_letter_code
_entity_poly.pdbx_strand_id
1 'polypeptide(L)'
;MNVLDALDSRYSCRAFRPDPMPERTVREILVAAGRAPSGGNLQPWHIHALTGDPLAELLADVEATMQEMPRGEAPEYRIYPADLKEPYASRRFGAGEALYAALGVSREDKAGRGRQFRQNFRLFGAPVGLFVYLDRSMGPPQWADCGMFLQSVMLAACAHGLHTCAQEAWAQWHGLLARHLRPDPEHMFFCAIALGRADDDAPVNRWRSERASLDDIASFKGF
;
A
#
# COMPACT_ATOMS: atom_id res chain seq x y z
N MET A 1 -18.01 12.06 -7.95
CA MET A 1 -16.57 12.29 -8.25
C MET A 1 -16.29 11.72 -9.63
N ASN A 2 -15.66 12.48 -10.52
CA ASN A 2 -15.21 11.96 -11.82
C ASN A 2 -13.82 11.31 -11.67
N VAL A 3 -13.32 10.66 -12.74
CA VAL A 3 -12.03 9.93 -12.69
C VAL A 3 -10.85 10.86 -12.45
N LEU A 4 -10.85 12.07 -13.04
CA LEU A 4 -9.77 13.03 -12.87
C LEU A 4 -9.72 13.56 -11.45
N ASP A 5 -10.90 13.85 -10.85
CA ASP A 5 -10.99 14.24 -9.44
C ASP A 5 -10.42 13.14 -8.51
N ALA A 6 -10.72 11.86 -8.81
CA ALA A 6 -10.22 10.74 -8.02
C ALA A 6 -8.70 10.59 -8.14
N LEU A 7 -8.14 10.75 -9.34
CA LEU A 7 -6.70 10.70 -9.57
C LEU A 7 -5.97 11.84 -8.84
N ASP A 8 -6.54 13.05 -8.84
CA ASP A 8 -5.93 14.23 -8.23
C ASP A 8 -6.04 14.20 -6.70
N SER A 9 -7.20 13.79 -6.17
CA SER A 9 -7.44 13.70 -4.73
C SER A 9 -6.73 12.55 -4.03
N ARG A 10 -6.46 11.44 -4.77
CA ARG A 10 -5.83 10.26 -4.20
C ARG A 10 -4.39 10.52 -3.72
N TYR A 11 -4.11 10.18 -2.49
CA TYR A 11 -2.77 10.15 -1.92
C TYR A 11 -2.59 8.92 -1.01
N SER A 12 -1.35 8.60 -0.64
CA SER A 12 -1.07 7.57 0.37
C SER A 12 -1.32 8.14 1.75
N CYS A 13 -2.48 7.83 2.32
CA CYS A 13 -2.88 8.24 3.66
C CYS A 13 -2.04 7.49 4.70
N ARG A 14 -1.48 8.20 5.69
CA ARG A 14 -0.59 7.63 6.72
C ARG A 14 -0.99 8.00 8.14
N ALA A 15 -2.23 8.39 8.32
CA ALA A 15 -2.92 8.49 9.60
C ALA A 15 -4.42 8.32 9.33
N PHE A 16 -5.03 7.32 9.93
CA PHE A 16 -6.45 7.02 9.73
C PHE A 16 -7.21 7.20 11.03
N ARG A 17 -8.49 7.55 10.89
CA ARG A 17 -9.46 7.52 11.99
C ARG A 17 -9.86 6.06 12.25
N PRO A 18 -10.12 5.68 13.51
CA PRO A 18 -10.49 4.31 13.86
C PRO A 18 -11.96 3.99 13.57
N ASP A 19 -12.64 4.81 12.78
CA ASP A 19 -14.07 4.65 12.49
C ASP A 19 -14.32 3.30 11.81
N PRO A 20 -15.21 2.44 12.33
CA PRO A 20 -15.50 1.15 11.73
C PRO A 20 -16.09 1.30 10.34
N MET A 21 -15.79 0.35 9.47
CA MET A 21 -16.25 0.37 8.09
C MET A 21 -17.22 -0.81 7.83
N PRO A 22 -18.40 -0.56 7.23
CA PRO A 22 -19.32 -1.62 6.86
C PRO A 22 -18.69 -2.55 5.80
N GLU A 23 -18.84 -3.85 5.96
CA GLU A 23 -18.40 -4.87 4.98
C GLU A 23 -18.93 -4.56 3.57
N ARG A 24 -20.17 -4.10 3.46
CA ARG A 24 -20.79 -3.70 2.20
C ARG A 24 -19.94 -2.69 1.43
N THR A 25 -19.41 -1.68 2.10
CA THR A 25 -18.56 -0.65 1.45
C THR A 25 -17.26 -1.26 0.91
N VAL A 26 -16.63 -2.15 1.68
CA VAL A 26 -15.43 -2.87 1.22
C VAL A 26 -15.73 -3.72 -0.01
N ARG A 27 -16.86 -4.44 0.00
CA ARG A 27 -17.33 -5.26 -1.14
C ARG A 27 -17.60 -4.41 -2.38
N GLU A 28 -18.27 -3.28 -2.24
CA GLU A 28 -18.54 -2.35 -3.35
C GLU A 28 -17.24 -1.85 -3.99
N ILE A 29 -16.25 -1.49 -3.18
CA ILE A 29 -14.92 -1.08 -3.65
C ILE A 29 -14.22 -2.23 -4.40
N LEU A 30 -14.21 -3.44 -3.85
CA LEU A 30 -13.55 -4.59 -4.47
C LEU A 30 -14.25 -5.03 -5.76
N VAL A 31 -15.58 -4.98 -5.82
CA VAL A 31 -16.35 -5.25 -7.04
C VAL A 31 -16.02 -4.24 -8.14
N ALA A 32 -15.96 -2.95 -7.79
CA ALA A 32 -15.56 -1.91 -8.74
C ALA A 32 -14.11 -2.11 -9.21
N ALA A 33 -13.20 -2.40 -8.29
CA ALA A 33 -11.78 -2.64 -8.59
C ALA A 33 -11.56 -3.88 -9.45
N GLY A 34 -12.39 -4.91 -9.30
CA GLY A 34 -12.38 -6.13 -10.13
C GLY A 34 -12.64 -5.87 -11.62
N ARG A 35 -13.04 -4.64 -12.00
CA ARG A 35 -13.10 -4.20 -13.41
C ARG A 35 -11.74 -3.80 -13.98
N ALA A 36 -10.66 -3.86 -13.19
CA ALA A 36 -9.32 -3.63 -13.70
C ALA A 36 -9.02 -4.59 -14.87
N PRO A 37 -8.38 -4.11 -15.95
CA PRO A 37 -7.96 -4.98 -17.04
C PRO A 37 -6.83 -5.91 -16.59
N SER A 38 -6.70 -7.06 -17.27
CA SER A 38 -5.55 -7.96 -17.13
C SER A 38 -5.27 -8.67 -18.43
N GLY A 39 -4.00 -9.01 -18.68
CA GLY A 39 -3.59 -9.75 -19.86
C GLY A 39 -4.37 -11.07 -19.99
N GLY A 40 -5.00 -11.31 -21.15
CA GLY A 40 -5.86 -12.49 -21.34
C GLY A 40 -7.02 -12.62 -20.37
N ASN A 41 -7.36 -11.55 -19.66
CA ASN A 41 -8.38 -11.54 -18.58
C ASN A 41 -8.10 -12.53 -17.44
N LEU A 42 -6.82 -12.70 -17.08
CA LEU A 42 -6.36 -13.66 -16.07
C LEU A 42 -6.82 -13.30 -14.65
N GLN A 43 -6.99 -12.00 -14.35
CA GLN A 43 -7.45 -11.51 -13.04
C GLN A 43 -6.65 -12.11 -11.87
N PRO A 44 -5.30 -11.92 -11.84
CA PRO A 44 -4.38 -12.71 -11.01
C PRO A 44 -4.39 -12.33 -9.52
N TRP A 45 -5.25 -11.44 -9.10
CA TRP A 45 -5.33 -10.93 -7.72
C TRP A 45 -6.24 -11.77 -6.85
N HIS A 46 -5.75 -12.11 -5.64
CA HIS A 46 -6.50 -12.74 -4.56
C HIS A 46 -6.42 -11.85 -3.33
N ILE A 47 -7.55 -11.59 -2.66
CA ILE A 47 -7.62 -10.62 -1.58
C ILE A 47 -8.15 -11.24 -0.30
N HIS A 48 -7.42 -11.02 0.80
CA HIS A 48 -7.90 -11.24 2.16
C HIS A 48 -8.18 -9.87 2.79
N ALA A 49 -9.42 -9.62 3.18
CA ALA A 49 -9.84 -8.40 3.85
C ALA A 49 -10.05 -8.68 5.35
N LEU A 50 -9.37 -7.92 6.21
CA LEU A 50 -9.51 -8.03 7.66
C LEU A 50 -9.95 -6.71 8.27
N THR A 51 -10.75 -6.84 9.33
CA THR A 51 -11.19 -5.76 10.22
C THR A 51 -11.48 -6.33 11.60
N GLY A 52 -11.71 -5.49 12.61
CA GLY A 52 -12.07 -5.92 13.96
C GLY A 52 -11.03 -6.83 14.61
N ASP A 53 -11.50 -7.83 15.38
CA ASP A 53 -10.64 -8.72 16.16
C ASP A 53 -9.60 -9.47 15.32
N PRO A 54 -9.93 -10.06 14.14
CA PRO A 54 -8.92 -10.72 13.31
C PRO A 54 -7.79 -9.79 12.86
N LEU A 55 -8.10 -8.52 12.57
CA LEU A 55 -7.07 -7.54 12.25
C LEU A 55 -6.26 -7.18 13.49
N ALA A 56 -6.89 -6.96 14.62
CA ALA A 56 -6.21 -6.62 15.87
C ALA A 56 -5.25 -7.72 16.31
N GLU A 57 -5.65 -8.99 16.21
CA GLU A 57 -4.81 -10.16 16.51
C GLU A 57 -3.57 -10.21 15.58
N LEU A 58 -3.76 -10.02 14.28
CA LEU A 58 -2.65 -9.95 13.32
C LEU A 58 -1.66 -8.83 13.69
N LEU A 59 -2.16 -7.62 13.95
CA LEU A 59 -1.32 -6.47 14.26
C LEU A 59 -0.56 -6.65 15.59
N ALA A 60 -1.19 -7.27 16.59
CA ALA A 60 -0.56 -7.58 17.87
C ALA A 60 0.55 -8.63 17.72
N ASP A 61 0.33 -9.68 16.90
CA ASP A 61 1.34 -10.72 16.64
C ASP A 61 2.54 -10.15 15.88
N VAL A 62 2.31 -9.29 14.88
CA VAL A 62 3.40 -8.58 14.19
C VAL A 62 4.19 -7.71 15.16
N GLU A 63 3.54 -6.96 16.03
CA GLU A 63 4.22 -6.09 17.00
C GLU A 63 5.05 -6.91 18.00
N ALA A 64 4.53 -8.03 18.49
CA ALA A 64 5.25 -8.94 19.37
C ALA A 64 6.48 -9.55 18.66
N THR A 65 6.26 -10.08 17.44
CA THR A 65 7.34 -10.70 16.66
C THR A 65 8.43 -9.68 16.27
N MET A 66 8.07 -8.43 16.07
CA MET A 66 9.01 -7.35 15.74
C MET A 66 10.01 -7.05 16.88
N GLN A 67 9.69 -7.43 18.12
CA GLN A 67 10.63 -7.33 19.25
C GLN A 67 11.81 -8.30 19.07
N GLU A 68 11.52 -9.50 18.56
CA GLU A 68 12.50 -10.57 18.36
C GLU A 68 13.16 -10.47 16.98
N MET A 69 12.39 -10.05 15.96
CA MET A 69 12.81 -9.91 14.58
C MET A 69 12.62 -8.47 14.06
N PRO A 70 13.44 -7.49 14.48
CA PRO A 70 13.23 -6.07 14.14
C PRO A 70 13.26 -5.75 12.65
N ARG A 71 13.84 -6.64 11.83
CA ARG A 71 13.92 -6.49 10.36
C ARG A 71 12.84 -7.28 9.62
N GLY A 72 12.03 -8.04 10.35
CA GLY A 72 11.09 -8.98 9.75
C GLY A 72 11.75 -10.14 9.02
N GLU A 73 10.96 -10.85 8.25
CA GLU A 73 11.37 -11.97 7.39
C GLU A 73 12.03 -11.42 6.10
N ALA A 74 12.81 -12.25 5.43
CA ALA A 74 13.30 -11.93 4.08
C ALA A 74 12.11 -12.00 3.12
N PRO A 75 11.77 -10.91 2.40
CA PRO A 75 10.64 -10.92 1.49
C PRO A 75 10.86 -11.88 0.32
N GLU A 76 9.79 -12.49 -0.19
CA GLU A 76 9.84 -13.45 -1.29
C GLU A 76 10.23 -12.79 -2.63
N TYR A 77 10.13 -11.48 -2.72
CA TYR A 77 10.57 -10.70 -3.87
C TYR A 77 11.28 -9.40 -3.42
N ARG A 78 12.10 -8.85 -4.28
CA ARG A 78 12.77 -7.57 -4.00
C ARG A 78 11.80 -6.42 -4.22
N ILE A 79 11.50 -5.67 -3.15
CA ILE A 79 10.66 -4.46 -3.20
C ILE A 79 11.33 -3.38 -4.08
N TYR A 80 12.65 -3.25 -3.98
CA TYR A 80 13.44 -2.33 -4.82
C TYR A 80 14.62 -3.05 -5.46
N PRO A 81 15.04 -2.65 -6.68
CA PRO A 81 16.31 -3.09 -7.25
C PRO A 81 17.49 -2.79 -6.31
N ALA A 82 18.49 -3.69 -6.26
CA ALA A 82 19.67 -3.49 -5.41
C ALA A 82 20.43 -2.20 -5.79
N ASP A 83 20.56 -1.98 -7.11
CA ASP A 83 21.28 -0.83 -7.68
C ASP A 83 20.31 0.12 -8.33
N LEU A 84 19.53 0.83 -7.52
CA LEU A 84 18.56 1.80 -7.99
C LEU A 84 19.28 3.00 -8.61
N LYS A 85 19.13 3.18 -9.93
CA LYS A 85 19.79 4.22 -10.73
C LYS A 85 19.01 5.55 -10.69
N GLU A 86 19.67 6.62 -11.14
CA GLU A 86 19.03 7.89 -11.40
C GLU A 86 18.06 7.78 -12.62
N PRO A 87 16.92 8.49 -12.59
CA PRO A 87 16.46 9.43 -11.55
C PRO A 87 15.70 8.77 -10.40
N TYR A 88 15.56 7.46 -10.40
CA TYR A 88 14.72 6.71 -9.43
C TYR A 88 15.29 6.80 -8.01
N ALA A 89 16.61 6.77 -7.87
CA ALA A 89 17.27 6.89 -6.57
C ALA A 89 16.97 8.25 -5.90
N SER A 90 17.14 9.35 -6.64
CA SER A 90 16.83 10.71 -6.16
C SER A 90 15.35 10.89 -5.85
N ARG A 91 14.45 10.37 -6.70
CA ARG A 91 12.98 10.43 -6.48
C ARG A 91 12.58 9.70 -5.19
N ARG A 92 13.10 8.49 -4.97
CA ARG A 92 12.85 7.71 -3.75
C ARG A 92 13.38 8.42 -2.51
N PHE A 93 14.61 8.94 -2.58
CA PHE A 93 15.23 9.67 -1.49
C PHE A 93 14.43 10.93 -1.15
N GLY A 94 14.13 11.77 -2.14
CA GLY A 94 13.38 13.02 -1.97
C GLY A 94 11.99 12.79 -1.38
N ALA A 95 11.26 11.77 -1.86
CA ALA A 95 9.95 11.42 -1.30
C ALA A 95 10.06 10.99 0.18
N GLY A 96 11.12 10.26 0.57
CA GLY A 96 11.37 9.89 1.96
C GLY A 96 11.65 11.11 2.84
N GLU A 97 12.55 11.99 2.41
CA GLU A 97 12.90 13.19 3.18
C GLU A 97 11.71 14.14 3.33
N ALA A 98 10.92 14.36 2.27
CA ALA A 98 9.71 15.17 2.32
C ALA A 98 8.64 14.61 3.28
N LEU A 99 8.48 13.27 3.31
CA LEU A 99 7.59 12.61 4.26
C LEU A 99 8.02 12.87 5.71
N TYR A 100 9.30 12.69 6.02
CA TYR A 100 9.81 12.90 7.37
C TYR A 100 9.78 14.38 7.77
N ALA A 101 10.05 15.29 6.84
CA ALA A 101 9.90 16.73 7.06
C ALA A 101 8.46 17.11 7.42
N ALA A 102 7.46 16.55 6.72
CA ALA A 102 6.05 16.75 7.01
C ALA A 102 5.65 16.27 8.43
N LEU A 103 6.40 15.31 8.98
CA LEU A 103 6.23 14.79 10.34
C LEU A 103 7.06 15.53 11.39
N GLY A 104 7.90 16.51 10.99
CA GLY A 104 8.84 17.17 11.89
C GLY A 104 9.96 16.24 12.39
N VAL A 105 10.27 15.14 11.68
CA VAL A 105 11.29 14.15 12.06
C VAL A 105 12.57 14.43 11.26
N SER A 106 13.60 14.87 11.95
CA SER A 106 14.87 15.18 11.32
C SER A 106 15.60 13.94 10.78
N ARG A 107 16.63 14.16 9.97
CA ARG A 107 17.44 13.06 9.40
C ARG A 107 18.24 12.33 10.48
N GLU A 108 18.63 13.05 11.51
CA GLU A 108 19.42 12.56 12.65
C GLU A 108 18.56 11.75 13.63
N ASP A 109 17.26 12.02 13.71
CA ASP A 109 16.32 11.27 14.56
C ASP A 109 15.99 9.89 13.94
N LYS A 110 16.97 9.00 13.98
CA LYS A 110 16.81 7.61 13.50
C LYS A 110 15.72 6.87 14.26
N ALA A 111 15.54 7.17 15.54
CA ALA A 111 14.50 6.53 16.36
C ALA A 111 13.09 6.98 15.92
N GLY A 112 12.90 8.28 15.67
CA GLY A 112 11.65 8.82 15.14
C GLY A 112 11.32 8.26 13.76
N ARG A 113 12.31 8.18 12.86
CA ARG A 113 12.15 7.54 11.55
C ARG A 113 11.79 6.06 11.68
N GLY A 114 12.43 5.34 12.60
CA GLY A 114 12.07 3.95 12.90
C GLY A 114 10.66 3.79 13.45
N ARG A 115 10.23 4.67 14.37
CA ARG A 115 8.83 4.68 14.86
C ARG A 115 7.83 4.88 13.72
N GLN A 116 8.09 5.85 12.83
CA GLN A 116 7.23 6.11 11.68
C GLN A 116 7.20 4.93 10.70
N PHE A 117 8.34 4.30 10.42
CA PHE A 117 8.38 3.12 9.56
C PHE A 117 7.52 1.98 10.11
N ARG A 118 7.54 1.76 11.43
CA ARG A 118 6.73 0.72 12.09
C ARG A 118 5.23 0.98 11.97
N GLN A 119 4.78 2.22 11.72
CA GLN A 119 3.35 2.50 11.48
C GLN A 119 2.81 1.78 10.23
N ASN A 120 3.67 1.39 9.27
CA ASN A 120 3.25 0.52 8.18
C ASN A 120 2.61 -0.77 8.71
N PHE A 121 3.18 -1.37 9.75
CA PHE A 121 2.74 -2.63 10.35
C PHE A 121 1.61 -2.46 11.37
N ARG A 122 1.08 -1.27 11.50
CA ARG A 122 -0.17 -0.91 12.17
C ARG A 122 -1.21 -0.38 11.18
N LEU A 123 -0.96 -0.55 9.88
CA LEU A 123 -1.77 0.01 8.79
C LEU A 123 -2.06 1.51 8.98
N PHE A 124 -1.16 2.24 9.66
CA PHE A 124 -1.33 3.66 10.02
C PHE A 124 -2.62 3.95 10.81
N GLY A 125 -3.16 2.96 11.53
CA GLY A 125 -4.41 3.06 12.28
C GLY A 125 -5.68 2.81 11.47
N ALA A 126 -5.57 2.37 10.22
CA ALA A 126 -6.73 2.05 9.39
C ALA A 126 -7.57 0.90 9.98
N PRO A 127 -8.90 1.01 9.95
CA PRO A 127 -9.81 -0.03 10.46
C PRO A 127 -9.91 -1.26 9.56
N VAL A 128 -9.43 -1.19 8.30
CA VAL A 128 -9.46 -2.30 7.34
C VAL A 128 -8.09 -2.47 6.72
N GLY A 129 -7.62 -3.71 6.68
CA GLY A 129 -6.46 -4.18 5.91
C GLY A 129 -6.90 -5.07 4.76
N LEU A 130 -6.46 -4.74 3.54
CA LEU A 130 -6.59 -5.62 2.38
C LEU A 130 -5.22 -6.19 2.06
N PHE A 131 -5.10 -7.52 2.06
CA PHE A 131 -3.86 -8.22 1.79
C PHE A 131 -3.99 -8.93 0.44
N VAL A 132 -3.20 -8.49 -0.54
CA VAL A 132 -3.27 -8.92 -1.92
C VAL A 132 -2.20 -9.94 -2.21
N TYR A 133 -2.61 -11.04 -2.79
CA TYR A 133 -1.77 -12.16 -3.21
C TYR A 133 -1.91 -12.38 -4.71
N LEU A 134 -0.93 -13.05 -5.31
CA LEU A 134 -0.99 -13.57 -6.68
C LEU A 134 -0.33 -14.95 -6.71
N ASP A 135 -0.70 -15.76 -7.71
CA ASP A 135 -0.11 -17.07 -7.92
C ASP A 135 1.41 -16.96 -8.21
N ARG A 136 2.20 -17.86 -7.61
CA ARG A 136 3.67 -17.88 -7.70
C ARG A 136 4.20 -18.08 -9.11
N SER A 137 3.40 -18.67 -10.01
CA SER A 137 3.75 -18.85 -11.41
C SER A 137 3.65 -17.57 -12.24
N MET A 138 3.03 -16.51 -11.69
CA MET A 138 2.81 -15.25 -12.38
C MET A 138 4.10 -14.44 -12.54
N GLY A 139 4.29 -13.86 -13.73
CA GLY A 139 5.45 -13.05 -14.08
C GLY A 139 5.20 -11.54 -14.08
N PRO A 140 6.16 -10.75 -14.57
CA PRO A 140 6.08 -9.28 -14.59
C PRO A 140 4.80 -8.71 -15.20
N PRO A 141 4.22 -9.24 -16.30
CA PRO A 141 2.96 -8.72 -16.86
C PRO A 141 1.80 -8.83 -15.85
N GLN A 142 1.66 -9.94 -15.12
CA GLN A 142 0.58 -10.15 -14.16
C GLN A 142 0.80 -9.33 -12.89
N TRP A 143 2.04 -9.01 -12.55
CA TRP A 143 2.36 -8.07 -11.49
C TRP A 143 1.89 -6.66 -11.86
N ALA A 144 2.05 -6.26 -13.14
CA ALA A 144 1.48 -5.01 -13.65
C ALA A 144 -0.07 -5.03 -13.58
N ASP A 145 -0.70 -6.15 -13.91
CA ASP A 145 -2.16 -6.35 -13.76
C ASP A 145 -2.60 -6.13 -12.32
N CYS A 146 -1.87 -6.70 -11.33
CA CYS A 146 -2.12 -6.45 -9.92
C CYS A 146 -1.95 -4.96 -9.55
N GLY A 147 -0.96 -4.27 -10.12
CA GLY A 147 -0.79 -2.82 -9.95
C GLY A 147 -2.00 -2.02 -10.46
N MET A 148 -2.59 -2.41 -11.60
CA MET A 148 -3.82 -1.81 -12.13
C MET A 148 -5.01 -2.08 -11.19
N PHE A 149 -5.11 -3.28 -10.63
CA PHE A 149 -6.11 -3.61 -9.62
C PHE A 149 -5.94 -2.75 -8.36
N LEU A 150 -4.71 -2.63 -7.80
CA LEU A 150 -4.44 -1.78 -6.64
C LEU A 150 -4.86 -0.33 -6.90
N GLN A 151 -4.51 0.23 -8.08
CA GLN A 151 -4.93 1.59 -8.44
C GLN A 151 -6.45 1.71 -8.51
N SER A 152 -7.13 0.70 -9.05
CA SER A 152 -8.60 0.68 -9.12
C SER A 152 -9.24 0.65 -7.74
N VAL A 153 -8.69 -0.13 -6.77
CA VAL A 153 -9.12 -0.10 -5.36
C VAL A 153 -8.97 1.31 -4.77
N MET A 154 -7.81 1.94 -4.99
CA MET A 154 -7.53 3.26 -4.43
C MET A 154 -8.46 4.35 -5.00
N LEU A 155 -8.78 4.31 -6.29
CA LEU A 155 -9.71 5.25 -6.93
C LEU A 155 -11.15 4.99 -6.51
N ALA A 156 -11.57 3.73 -6.43
CA ALA A 156 -12.91 3.37 -5.94
C ALA A 156 -13.10 3.81 -4.49
N ALA A 157 -12.07 3.66 -3.63
CA ALA A 157 -12.12 4.18 -2.27
C ALA A 157 -12.34 5.70 -2.23
N CYS A 158 -11.65 6.48 -3.08
CA CYS A 158 -11.89 7.92 -3.20
C CYS A 158 -13.35 8.26 -3.54
N ALA A 159 -13.97 7.48 -4.44
CA ALA A 159 -15.38 7.69 -4.80
C ALA A 159 -16.34 7.47 -3.61
N HIS A 160 -15.95 6.67 -2.62
CA HIS A 160 -16.65 6.46 -1.35
C HIS A 160 -16.24 7.45 -0.24
N GLY A 161 -15.42 8.47 -0.54
CA GLY A 161 -14.90 9.41 0.47
C GLY A 161 -13.93 8.76 1.45
N LEU A 162 -13.26 7.68 1.02
CA LEU A 162 -12.29 6.92 1.78
C LEU A 162 -10.88 7.11 1.24
N HIS A 163 -9.90 6.76 2.06
CA HIS A 163 -8.49 6.91 1.77
C HIS A 163 -7.77 5.58 1.88
N THR A 164 -6.61 5.49 1.23
CA THR A 164 -5.83 4.25 1.17
C THR A 164 -4.33 4.53 1.30
N CYS A 165 -3.60 3.50 1.69
CA CYS A 165 -2.16 3.44 1.56
C CYS A 165 -1.74 2.04 1.12
N ALA A 166 -1.20 1.90 -0.10
CA ALA A 166 -0.58 0.66 -0.54
C ALA A 166 0.78 0.47 0.14
N GLN A 167 1.08 -0.74 0.63
CA GLN A 167 2.19 -1.02 1.53
C GLN A 167 2.88 -2.33 1.17
N GLU A 168 3.90 -2.27 0.32
CA GLU A 168 4.76 -3.42 0.02
C GLU A 168 5.64 -3.82 1.22
N ALA A 169 5.81 -2.93 2.21
CA ALA A 169 6.57 -3.22 3.43
C ALA A 169 6.08 -4.50 4.14
N TRP A 170 4.82 -4.84 4.02
CA TRP A 170 4.24 -6.07 4.58
C TRP A 170 4.83 -7.37 4.01
N ALA A 171 5.53 -7.31 2.86
CA ALA A 171 6.28 -8.46 2.35
C ALA A 171 7.34 -8.99 3.33
N GLN A 172 7.78 -8.17 4.29
CA GLN A 172 8.67 -8.58 5.39
C GLN A 172 7.98 -9.45 6.46
N TRP A 173 6.70 -9.71 6.31
CA TRP A 173 5.89 -10.50 7.25
C TRP A 173 5.06 -11.58 6.54
N HIS A 174 5.51 -12.02 5.35
CA HIS A 174 4.75 -12.95 4.51
C HIS A 174 4.43 -14.28 5.21
N GLY A 175 5.36 -14.84 5.98
CA GLY A 175 5.15 -16.08 6.73
C GLY A 175 4.20 -15.88 7.91
N LEU A 176 4.29 -14.72 8.62
CA LEU A 176 3.33 -14.38 9.67
C LEU A 176 1.94 -14.16 9.06
N LEU A 177 1.83 -13.44 7.94
CA LEU A 177 0.59 -13.28 7.21
C LEU A 177 -0.02 -14.63 6.81
N ALA A 178 0.81 -15.58 6.35
CA ALA A 178 0.34 -16.90 5.95
C ALA A 178 -0.26 -17.69 7.13
N ARG A 179 0.25 -17.53 8.36
CA ARG A 179 -0.33 -18.15 9.56
C ARG A 179 -1.74 -17.62 9.88
N HIS A 180 -1.94 -16.31 9.75
CA HIS A 180 -3.23 -15.66 10.03
C HIS A 180 -4.25 -15.81 8.91
N LEU A 181 -3.82 -15.60 7.65
CA LEU A 181 -4.70 -15.51 6.49
C LEU A 181 -4.96 -16.85 5.81
N ARG A 182 -4.03 -17.81 5.99
CA ARG A 182 -4.07 -19.14 5.36
C ARG A 182 -4.36 -19.08 3.87
N PRO A 183 -3.57 -18.30 3.09
CA PRO A 183 -3.73 -18.26 1.65
C PRO A 183 -3.45 -19.65 1.05
N ASP A 184 -3.84 -19.84 -0.22
CA ASP A 184 -3.38 -21.00 -0.98
C ASP A 184 -1.84 -21.03 -0.96
N PRO A 185 -1.19 -22.20 -0.71
CA PRO A 185 0.27 -22.32 -0.71
C PRO A 185 0.92 -21.86 -2.02
N GLU A 186 0.21 -21.96 -3.14
CA GLU A 186 0.68 -21.48 -4.44
C GLU A 186 0.58 -19.96 -4.58
N HIS A 187 0.00 -19.25 -3.62
CA HIS A 187 -0.08 -17.80 -3.64
C HIS A 187 1.10 -17.17 -2.88
N MET A 188 1.64 -16.12 -3.48
CA MET A 188 2.66 -15.25 -2.90
C MET A 188 2.04 -13.93 -2.47
N PHE A 189 2.42 -13.42 -1.31
CA PHE A 189 1.99 -12.09 -0.88
C PHE A 189 2.60 -11.01 -1.79
N PHE A 190 1.76 -10.07 -2.24
CA PHE A 190 2.17 -8.98 -3.11
C PHE A 190 2.20 -7.63 -2.38
N CYS A 191 1.07 -7.18 -1.85
CA CYS A 191 0.96 -5.85 -1.26
C CYS A 191 -0.21 -5.80 -0.26
N ALA A 192 -0.07 -5.03 0.82
CA ALA A 192 -1.22 -4.66 1.64
C ALA A 192 -1.77 -3.28 1.23
N ILE A 193 -3.06 -3.04 1.51
CA ILE A 193 -3.67 -1.72 1.42
C ILE A 193 -4.34 -1.42 2.76
N ALA A 194 -3.90 -0.37 3.43
CA ALA A 194 -4.63 0.25 4.52
C ALA A 194 -5.82 1.02 3.93
N LEU A 195 -7.03 0.83 4.48
CA LEU A 195 -8.26 1.44 3.99
C LEU A 195 -9.08 2.01 5.16
N GLY A 196 -9.48 3.27 5.06
CA GLY A 196 -10.24 3.98 6.09
C GLY A 196 -10.52 5.43 5.76
N ARG A 197 -11.02 6.19 6.74
CA ARG A 197 -11.12 7.65 6.65
C ARG A 197 -9.81 8.26 7.11
N ALA A 198 -9.31 9.26 6.37
CA ALA A 198 -8.14 10.00 6.78
C ALA A 198 -8.40 10.76 8.09
N ASP A 199 -7.36 10.87 8.91
CA ASP A 199 -7.27 11.91 9.92
C ASP A 199 -6.72 13.17 9.23
N ASP A 200 -7.62 14.13 8.96
CA ASP A 200 -7.30 15.36 8.23
C ASP A 200 -6.43 16.32 9.07
N ASP A 201 -6.40 16.14 10.39
CA ASP A 201 -5.58 16.94 11.29
C ASP A 201 -4.13 16.46 11.32
N ALA A 202 -3.87 15.23 10.93
CA ALA A 202 -2.54 14.66 10.92
C ALA A 202 -1.63 15.35 9.86
N PRO A 203 -0.49 15.93 10.24
CA PRO A 203 0.40 16.65 9.31
C PRO A 203 0.86 15.79 8.14
N VAL A 204 1.06 14.49 8.35
CA VAL A 204 1.50 13.54 7.33
C VAL A 204 0.49 13.40 6.18
N ASN A 205 -0.79 13.65 6.43
CA ASN A 205 -1.85 13.58 5.42
C ASN A 205 -1.98 14.86 4.60
N ARG A 206 -1.32 15.95 4.99
CA ARG A 206 -1.30 17.21 4.24
C ARG A 206 -0.21 17.24 3.17
N TRP A 207 0.80 16.36 3.29
CA TRP A 207 1.88 16.26 2.32
C TRP A 207 1.43 15.56 1.03
N ARG A 208 1.93 16.06 -0.10
CA ARG A 208 1.78 15.44 -1.42
C ARG A 208 3.14 15.20 -2.04
N SER A 209 3.36 14.00 -2.58
CA SER A 209 4.59 13.67 -3.29
C SER A 209 4.63 14.34 -4.66
N GLU A 210 5.76 14.89 -5.02
CA GLU A 210 6.03 15.41 -6.36
C GLU A 210 5.89 14.33 -7.44
N ARG A 211 5.72 14.76 -8.67
CA ARG A 211 5.71 13.94 -9.87
C ARG A 211 6.75 14.46 -10.85
N ALA A 212 7.27 13.54 -11.66
CA ALA A 212 8.07 13.90 -12.81
C ALA A 212 7.26 14.76 -13.78
N SER A 213 7.94 15.64 -14.53
CA SER A 213 7.31 16.41 -15.59
C SER A 213 6.82 15.49 -16.71
N LEU A 214 5.91 16.01 -17.55
CA LEU A 214 5.47 15.23 -18.71
C LEU A 214 6.63 14.90 -19.66
N ASP A 215 7.56 15.85 -19.85
CA ASP A 215 8.72 15.70 -20.72
C ASP A 215 9.72 14.63 -20.22
N ASP A 216 9.73 14.36 -18.89
CA ASP A 216 10.55 13.29 -18.31
C ASP A 216 10.00 11.89 -18.56
N ILE A 217 8.70 11.76 -18.87
CA ILE A 217 8.02 10.45 -18.95
C ILE A 217 7.40 10.18 -20.31
N ALA A 218 7.29 11.16 -21.20
CA ALA A 218 6.65 11.01 -22.50
C ALA A 218 7.41 11.75 -23.62
N SER A 219 7.35 11.22 -24.82
CA SER A 219 7.80 11.91 -26.04
C SER A 219 6.67 11.89 -27.07
N PHE A 220 6.52 12.99 -27.80
CA PHE A 220 5.45 13.17 -28.78
C PHE A 220 6.05 13.22 -30.18
N LYS A 221 5.47 12.47 -31.15
CA LYS A 221 5.86 12.48 -32.56
C LYS A 221 4.62 12.46 -33.44
N GLY A 222 4.57 13.32 -34.44
CA GLY A 222 3.48 13.34 -35.45
C GLY A 222 2.17 13.97 -34.99
N PHE A 223 2.21 14.81 -33.95
CA PHE A 223 1.06 15.62 -33.48
C PHE A 223 1.15 17.03 -34.02
#